data_9760a8fab612d68699df9ad3765367fd
#
_entry.id   9760a8fab612d68699df9ad3765367fd
#
_cell.length_a   1.000
_cell.length_b   1.000
_cell.length_c   1.000
_cell.angle_alpha   90.00
_cell.angle_beta   90.00
_cell.angle_gamma   90.00
#
_symmetry.space_group_name_H-M   'P 1'
#
loop_
_entity.id
_entity.type
_entity.pdbx_description
1 polymer ?
#
loop_
_entity_poly.entity_id
_entity_poly.type
_entity_poly.pdbx_seq_one_letter_code
_entity_poly.pdbx_strand_id
1 'polypeptide(L)'
;MENFELRVEVFLEYKGNVVMDSTLARVLMEVERRGSLLAACRRLGLTYSKIWDKIARVERLTGIKLLRSVKGGRGGGGAVLTREAKELLDRYLKVARLGVKEERTFRPPDLMVSGSHDPLLEVMVGSIRKLNPEAEILISWVGSAGGLASLMLGDADVVGSHLLHRETGEYNIPFLDRFWLKGKVYVIRGYKREVGFVFRPETMFSDETDILRRKLKIVNRNVGSGTRIIIDSLLQQAASKLGIDEPIEKIVRGYGYQVKTHIEVARSVAQGRADVGIALRYVAEMYGLMFKTICWEWYDLIVLKERYDKKLVQALIDLLRSNEIKMKEYRMKGYKFTGESGSIIYQ
;
A
#
# COMPACT_ATOMS: atom_id res chain seq x y z
N MET A 1 -5.42 -40.16 -23.24
CA MET A 1 -4.23 -39.32 -23.58
C MET A 1 -4.68 -37.93 -24.04
N GLU A 2 -5.65 -37.38 -23.36
CA GLU A 2 -6.16 -36.02 -23.61
C GLU A 2 -5.58 -35.14 -22.51
N ASN A 3 -4.85 -34.10 -22.89
CA ASN A 3 -4.27 -32.99 -22.06
C ASN A 3 -2.74 -32.94 -21.94
N PHE A 4 -1.99 -33.36 -22.92
CA PHE A 4 -0.58 -32.98 -23.01
C PHE A 4 -0.43 -31.77 -23.94
N GLU A 5 -0.01 -30.62 -23.39
CA GLU A 5 0.36 -29.44 -24.15
C GLU A 5 1.89 -29.34 -24.29
N LEU A 6 2.39 -29.26 -25.51
CA LEU A 6 3.80 -28.99 -25.75
C LEU A 6 4.05 -27.48 -25.52
N ARG A 7 4.91 -27.16 -24.55
CA ARG A 7 5.37 -25.77 -24.32
C ARG A 7 6.83 -25.64 -24.69
N VAL A 8 7.15 -24.60 -25.46
CA VAL A 8 8.53 -24.22 -25.78
C VAL A 8 8.81 -22.91 -25.06
N GLU A 9 9.85 -22.89 -24.23
CA GLU A 9 10.35 -21.65 -23.62
C GLU A 9 11.56 -21.14 -24.39
N VAL A 10 11.54 -19.84 -24.69
CA VAL A 10 12.63 -19.14 -25.35
C VAL A 10 13.33 -18.24 -24.34
N PHE A 11 14.65 -18.23 -24.33
CA PHE A 11 15.46 -17.37 -23.51
C PHE A 11 16.39 -16.54 -24.38
N LEU A 12 16.62 -15.27 -23.99
CA LEU A 12 17.71 -14.47 -24.51
C LEU A 12 18.82 -14.48 -23.46
N GLU A 13 20.02 -14.88 -23.88
CA GLU A 13 21.17 -14.97 -23.00
C GLU A 13 22.26 -13.96 -23.36
N TYR A 14 22.95 -13.48 -22.34
CA TYR A 14 24.14 -12.66 -22.45
C TYR A 14 25.26 -13.28 -21.62
N LYS A 15 26.34 -13.69 -22.24
CA LYS A 15 27.50 -14.37 -21.59
C LYS A 15 27.07 -15.54 -20.70
N GLY A 16 26.16 -16.40 -21.19
CA GLY A 16 25.66 -17.58 -20.48
C GLY A 16 24.67 -17.29 -19.36
N ASN A 17 24.19 -16.06 -19.23
CA ASN A 17 23.15 -15.69 -18.27
C ASN A 17 21.87 -15.27 -18.98
N VAL A 18 20.73 -15.80 -18.51
CA VAL A 18 19.42 -15.41 -19.02
C VAL A 18 19.14 -13.94 -18.68
N VAL A 19 18.92 -13.12 -19.71
CA VAL A 19 18.64 -11.69 -19.62
C VAL A 19 17.20 -11.35 -20.05
N MET A 20 16.53 -12.27 -20.79
CA MET A 20 15.12 -12.15 -21.12
C MET A 20 14.48 -13.53 -21.14
N ASP A 21 13.32 -13.67 -20.52
CA ASP A 21 12.45 -14.83 -20.59
C ASP A 21 10.99 -14.37 -20.81
N SER A 22 10.08 -15.31 -20.93
CA SER A 22 8.66 -15.04 -21.17
C SER A 22 8.04 -14.14 -20.10
N THR A 23 8.45 -14.30 -18.85
CA THR A 23 7.96 -13.49 -17.73
C THR A 23 8.42 -12.05 -17.83
N LEU A 24 9.73 -11.83 -18.04
CA LEU A 24 10.28 -10.47 -18.17
C LEU A 24 9.75 -9.77 -19.43
N ALA A 25 9.67 -10.49 -20.54
CA ALA A 25 9.11 -9.95 -21.77
C ALA A 25 7.66 -9.47 -21.57
N ARG A 26 6.80 -10.28 -20.95
CA ARG A 26 5.42 -9.89 -20.60
C ARG A 26 5.36 -8.67 -19.69
N VAL A 27 6.24 -8.60 -18.69
CA VAL A 27 6.33 -7.43 -17.81
C VAL A 27 6.71 -6.18 -18.61
N LEU A 28 7.74 -6.24 -19.45
CA LEU A 28 8.17 -5.09 -20.25
C LEU A 28 7.07 -4.64 -21.23
N MET A 29 6.37 -5.58 -21.86
CA MET A 29 5.19 -5.26 -22.71
C MET A 29 4.10 -4.55 -21.91
N GLU A 30 3.79 -5.02 -20.70
CA GLU A 30 2.78 -4.38 -19.86
C GLU A 30 3.27 -3.02 -19.31
N VAL A 31 4.57 -2.85 -19.04
CA VAL A 31 5.14 -1.53 -18.72
C VAL A 31 5.01 -0.58 -19.91
N GLU A 32 5.28 -1.03 -21.12
CA GLU A 32 5.12 -0.20 -22.32
C GLU A 32 3.66 0.22 -22.53
N ARG A 33 2.72 -0.69 -22.22
CA ARG A 33 1.28 -0.43 -22.34
C ARG A 33 0.72 0.46 -21.26
N ARG A 34 1.23 0.35 -20.02
CA ARG A 34 0.64 0.96 -18.83
C ARG A 34 1.44 2.10 -18.23
N GLY A 35 2.67 2.30 -18.69
CA GLY A 35 3.56 3.33 -18.16
C GLY A 35 3.95 3.13 -16.68
N SER A 36 3.70 1.94 -16.09
CA SER A 36 3.98 1.66 -14.69
C SER A 36 4.38 0.20 -14.47
N LEU A 37 5.54 -0.03 -13.84
CA LEU A 37 6.00 -1.37 -13.47
C LEU A 37 5.09 -2.02 -12.42
N LEU A 38 4.59 -1.24 -11.47
CA LEU A 38 3.68 -1.74 -10.44
C LEU A 38 2.36 -2.22 -11.05
N ALA A 39 1.79 -1.45 -11.97
CA ALA A 39 0.57 -1.81 -12.69
C ALA A 39 0.79 -3.07 -13.56
N ALA A 40 1.95 -3.17 -14.23
CA ALA A 40 2.32 -4.34 -15.00
C ALA A 40 2.41 -5.61 -14.13
N CYS A 41 3.12 -5.54 -13.00
CA CYS A 41 3.25 -6.67 -12.07
C CYS A 41 1.89 -7.15 -11.57
N ARG A 42 1.01 -6.23 -11.20
CA ARG A 42 -0.34 -6.57 -10.72
C ARG A 42 -1.18 -7.24 -11.79
N ARG A 43 -1.18 -6.71 -13.00
CA ARG A 43 -1.93 -7.30 -14.11
C ARG A 43 -1.51 -8.74 -14.39
N LEU A 44 -0.23 -9.03 -14.18
CA LEU A 44 0.34 -10.35 -14.41
C LEU A 44 0.32 -11.27 -13.20
N GLY A 45 -0.18 -10.80 -12.04
CA GLY A 45 -0.17 -11.57 -10.78
C GLY A 45 1.24 -11.79 -10.22
N LEU A 46 2.19 -10.87 -10.50
CA LEU A 46 3.59 -11.01 -10.14
C LEU A 46 3.95 -10.12 -8.95
N THR A 47 4.89 -10.60 -8.14
CA THR A 47 5.43 -9.83 -7.00
C THR A 47 6.37 -8.74 -7.51
N TYR A 48 6.06 -7.48 -7.19
CA TYR A 48 6.83 -6.31 -7.62
C TYR A 48 8.32 -6.41 -7.27
N SER A 49 8.65 -6.74 -6.01
CA SER A 49 10.06 -6.86 -5.57
C SER A 49 10.84 -7.89 -6.37
N LYS A 50 10.26 -9.06 -6.64
CA LYS A 50 10.91 -10.10 -7.45
C LYS A 50 11.20 -9.64 -8.86
N ILE A 51 10.28 -8.91 -9.47
CA ILE A 51 10.46 -8.37 -10.83
C ILE A 51 11.48 -7.24 -10.83
N TRP A 52 11.44 -6.36 -9.81
CA TRP A 52 12.44 -5.31 -9.64
C TRP A 52 13.85 -5.89 -9.53
N ASP A 53 14.04 -6.91 -8.67
CA ASP A 53 15.33 -7.60 -8.50
C ASP A 53 15.81 -8.24 -9.81
N LYS A 54 14.88 -8.83 -10.57
CA LYS A 54 15.18 -9.42 -11.89
C LYS A 54 15.65 -8.36 -12.89
N ILE A 55 14.95 -7.22 -12.97
CA ILE A 55 15.33 -6.08 -13.81
C ILE A 55 16.71 -5.55 -13.39
N ALA A 56 16.91 -5.29 -12.11
CA ALA A 56 18.18 -4.80 -11.57
C ALA A 56 19.35 -5.78 -11.85
N ARG A 57 19.09 -7.08 -11.79
CA ARG A 57 20.08 -8.10 -12.17
C ARG A 57 20.46 -8.02 -13.64
N VAL A 58 19.46 -7.93 -14.52
CA VAL A 58 19.71 -7.82 -15.97
C VAL A 58 20.46 -6.54 -16.30
N GLU A 59 20.08 -5.41 -15.72
CA GLU A 59 20.78 -4.15 -15.91
C GLU A 59 22.24 -4.20 -15.46
N ARG A 60 22.52 -4.85 -14.33
CA ARG A 60 23.91 -5.06 -13.85
C ARG A 60 24.72 -5.96 -14.76
N LEU A 61 24.14 -7.04 -15.26
CA LEU A 61 24.81 -8.00 -16.13
C LEU A 61 25.14 -7.42 -17.51
N THR A 62 24.23 -6.64 -18.05
CA THR A 62 24.33 -6.13 -19.43
C THR A 62 24.89 -4.72 -19.52
N GLY A 63 24.85 -3.96 -18.43
CA GLY A 63 25.11 -2.50 -18.43
C GLY A 63 24.01 -1.68 -19.08
N ILE A 64 22.92 -2.32 -19.54
CA ILE A 64 21.80 -1.67 -20.23
C ILE A 64 20.71 -1.35 -19.22
N LYS A 65 20.26 -0.08 -19.14
CA LYS A 65 19.07 0.29 -18.42
C LYS A 65 17.83 -0.17 -19.16
N LEU A 66 16.95 -0.93 -18.48
CA LEU A 66 15.71 -1.40 -19.08
C LEU A 66 14.58 -0.38 -18.93
N LEU A 67 14.53 0.28 -17.77
CA LEU A 67 13.49 1.23 -17.42
C LEU A 67 14.08 2.61 -17.09
N ARG A 68 13.36 3.66 -17.43
CA ARG A 68 13.59 5.02 -16.96
C ARG A 68 12.31 5.60 -16.36
N SER A 69 12.46 6.38 -15.31
CA SER A 69 11.34 7.16 -14.79
C SER A 69 11.05 8.36 -15.71
N VAL A 70 9.77 8.66 -15.88
CA VAL A 70 9.32 9.84 -16.63
C VAL A 70 8.70 10.80 -15.63
N LYS A 71 9.25 12.03 -15.53
CA LYS A 71 8.65 13.12 -14.75
C LYS A 71 7.34 13.51 -15.44
N GLY A 72 6.26 13.58 -14.63
CA GLY A 72 4.93 13.75 -15.15
C GLY A 72 4.66 15.08 -15.87
N GLY A 73 3.93 14.98 -16.97
CA GLY A 73 3.05 15.98 -17.52
C GLY A 73 1.60 15.64 -17.22
N ARG A 74 0.62 16.19 -17.96
CA ARG A 74 -0.84 15.94 -17.78
C ARG A 74 -1.29 14.47 -17.69
N GLY A 75 -0.40 13.50 -17.92
CA GLY A 75 -0.63 12.06 -17.82
C GLY A 75 0.08 11.33 -16.69
N GLY A 76 0.80 12.01 -15.79
CA GLY A 76 1.51 11.42 -14.63
C GLY A 76 2.89 10.83 -14.95
N GLY A 77 3.82 10.86 -13.98
CA GLY A 77 5.11 10.17 -14.04
C GLY A 77 4.92 8.65 -13.98
N GLY A 78 5.85 7.90 -14.56
CA GLY A 78 5.78 6.44 -14.58
C GLY A 78 7.11 5.81 -14.98
N ALA A 79 7.09 4.53 -15.32
CA ALA A 79 8.22 3.81 -15.88
C ALA A 79 7.99 3.58 -17.38
N VAL A 80 8.96 3.98 -18.19
CA VAL A 80 8.95 3.67 -19.64
C VAL A 80 10.19 2.88 -19.99
N LEU A 81 10.06 2.06 -21.04
CA LEU A 81 11.18 1.31 -21.61
C LEU A 81 12.23 2.26 -22.19
N THR A 82 13.50 1.94 -21.99
CA THR A 82 14.57 2.57 -22.76
C THR A 82 14.54 2.08 -24.21
N ARG A 83 15.26 2.75 -25.10
CA ARG A 83 15.40 2.32 -26.49
C ARG A 83 16.03 0.92 -26.57
N GLU A 84 17.07 0.70 -25.79
CA GLU A 84 17.79 -0.57 -25.73
C GLU A 84 16.90 -1.71 -25.20
N ALA A 85 16.04 -1.42 -24.21
CA ALA A 85 15.08 -2.40 -23.71
C ALA A 85 14.05 -2.79 -24.76
N LYS A 86 13.58 -1.83 -25.58
CA LYS A 86 12.68 -2.11 -26.71
C LYS A 86 13.35 -2.99 -27.77
N GLU A 87 14.58 -2.68 -28.12
CA GLU A 87 15.37 -3.48 -29.07
C GLU A 87 15.58 -4.93 -28.58
N LEU A 88 15.88 -5.10 -27.29
CA LEU A 88 15.99 -6.43 -26.68
C LEU A 88 14.65 -7.18 -26.67
N LEU A 89 13.57 -6.49 -26.30
CA LEU A 89 12.22 -7.05 -26.31
C LEU A 89 11.80 -7.47 -27.71
N ASP A 90 12.02 -6.63 -28.72
CA ASP A 90 11.71 -6.93 -30.11
C ASP A 90 12.46 -8.14 -30.64
N ARG A 91 13.76 -8.27 -30.32
CA ARG A 91 14.56 -9.45 -30.66
C ARG A 91 13.98 -10.71 -30.05
N TYR A 92 13.63 -10.66 -28.76
CA TYR A 92 13.00 -11.77 -28.06
C TYR A 92 11.67 -12.16 -28.69
N LEU A 93 10.77 -11.19 -28.95
CA LEU A 93 9.44 -11.44 -29.51
C LEU A 93 9.48 -12.02 -30.92
N LYS A 94 10.43 -11.58 -31.76
CA LYS A 94 10.64 -12.15 -33.09
C LYS A 94 10.91 -13.65 -33.07
N VAL A 95 11.72 -14.08 -32.09
CA VAL A 95 12.10 -15.50 -31.93
C VAL A 95 10.99 -16.29 -31.24
N ALA A 96 10.45 -15.73 -30.18
CA ALA A 96 9.43 -16.38 -29.34
C ALA A 96 8.08 -16.54 -30.03
N ARG A 97 7.87 -15.94 -31.20
CA ARG A 97 6.58 -15.92 -31.92
C ARG A 97 5.40 -15.56 -31.03
N LEU A 98 5.66 -14.74 -30.02
CA LEU A 98 4.62 -14.17 -29.18
C LEU A 98 3.84 -13.19 -30.05
N GLY A 99 2.88 -13.72 -30.79
CA GLY A 99 2.06 -12.94 -31.70
C GLY A 99 1.36 -11.82 -30.95
N VAL A 100 1.90 -10.63 -31.07
CA VAL A 100 1.17 -9.41 -30.72
C VAL A 100 0.19 -9.13 -31.83
N LYS A 101 -0.94 -9.86 -31.87
CA LYS A 101 -2.15 -9.37 -32.52
C LYS A 101 -2.99 -8.76 -31.43
N GLU A 102 -2.88 -7.46 -31.32
CA GLU A 102 -3.90 -6.46 -31.01
C GLU A 102 -3.18 -5.18 -30.57
N GLU A 103 -3.30 -4.13 -31.34
CA GLU A 103 -3.12 -2.76 -30.89
C GLU A 103 -4.16 -2.47 -29.81
N ARG A 104 -3.88 -2.90 -28.58
CA ARG A 104 -4.59 -2.36 -27.44
C ARG A 104 -3.93 -1.03 -27.13
N THR A 105 -4.59 0.06 -27.48
CA THR A 105 -4.25 1.39 -27.02
C THR A 105 -4.07 1.34 -25.50
N PHE A 106 -2.89 1.78 -25.05
CA PHE A 106 -2.60 1.90 -23.61
C PHE A 106 -3.69 2.75 -22.95
N ARG A 107 -4.45 2.16 -22.05
CA ARG A 107 -5.37 2.87 -21.19
C ARG A 107 -4.87 2.68 -19.75
N PRO A 108 -4.41 3.75 -19.10
CA PRO A 108 -4.08 3.65 -17.69
C PRO A 108 -5.35 3.30 -16.90
N PRO A 109 -5.20 2.66 -15.72
CA PRO A 109 -6.35 2.39 -14.87
C PRO A 109 -7.15 3.66 -14.59
N ASP A 110 -8.48 3.52 -14.53
CA ASP A 110 -9.38 4.64 -14.33
C ASP A 110 -9.19 5.27 -12.93
N LEU A 111 -8.81 4.45 -11.93
CA LEU A 111 -8.46 4.89 -10.59
C LEU A 111 -7.37 4.01 -9.96
N MET A 112 -6.34 4.64 -9.43
CA MET A 112 -5.26 4.00 -8.67
C MET A 112 -5.27 4.52 -7.23
N VAL A 113 -5.64 3.66 -6.28
CA VAL A 113 -5.66 3.96 -4.84
C VAL A 113 -4.48 3.26 -4.17
N SER A 114 -3.72 3.98 -3.35
CA SER A 114 -2.60 3.41 -2.62
C SER A 114 -2.61 3.88 -1.15
N GLY A 115 -1.66 3.41 -0.35
CA GLY A 115 -1.46 3.93 1.00
C GLY A 115 -1.67 2.93 2.11
N SER A 116 -2.06 3.42 3.26
CA SER A 116 -2.34 2.58 4.42
C SER A 116 -3.69 1.88 4.26
N HIS A 117 -3.71 0.59 4.57
CA HIS A 117 -4.96 -0.17 4.57
C HIS A 117 -5.98 0.41 5.55
N ASP A 118 -7.21 0.58 5.07
CA ASP A 118 -8.34 1.01 5.87
C ASP A 118 -9.65 0.37 5.39
N PRO A 119 -10.42 -0.32 6.27
CA PRO A 119 -11.67 -0.97 5.91
C PRO A 119 -12.74 -0.03 5.35
N LEU A 120 -12.82 1.22 5.84
CA LEU A 120 -13.80 2.17 5.34
C LEU A 120 -13.44 2.65 3.93
N LEU A 121 -12.15 2.88 3.66
CA LEU A 121 -11.69 3.19 2.31
C LEU A 121 -11.96 2.03 1.35
N GLU A 122 -11.78 0.78 1.79
CA GLU A 122 -12.16 -0.40 0.98
C GLU A 122 -13.66 -0.41 0.65
N VAL A 123 -14.52 -0.10 1.62
CA VAL A 123 -15.97 0.03 1.40
C VAL A 123 -16.28 1.12 0.39
N MET A 124 -15.63 2.29 0.50
CA MET A 124 -15.82 3.41 -0.43
C MET A 124 -15.40 3.02 -1.85
N VAL A 125 -14.22 2.46 -2.03
CA VAL A 125 -13.75 1.99 -3.35
C VAL A 125 -14.63 0.87 -3.89
N GLY A 126 -15.09 -0.04 -3.01
CA GLY A 126 -16.07 -1.07 -3.37
C GLY A 126 -17.39 -0.51 -3.89
N SER A 127 -17.89 0.58 -3.31
CA SER A 127 -19.08 1.30 -3.78
C SER A 127 -18.86 1.91 -5.16
N ILE A 128 -17.71 2.57 -5.38
CA ILE A 128 -17.36 3.12 -6.70
C ILE A 128 -17.29 2.01 -7.76
N ARG A 129 -16.66 0.88 -7.43
CA ARG A 129 -16.54 -0.27 -8.35
C ARG A 129 -17.92 -0.83 -8.74
N LYS A 130 -18.86 -0.89 -7.80
CA LYS A 130 -20.23 -1.33 -8.09
C LYS A 130 -20.98 -0.39 -9.03
N LEU A 131 -20.77 0.92 -8.89
CA LEU A 131 -21.40 1.93 -9.74
C LEU A 131 -20.71 2.08 -11.10
N ASN A 132 -19.50 1.58 -11.26
CA ASN A 132 -18.69 1.66 -12.47
C ASN A 132 -18.06 0.28 -12.78
N PRO A 133 -18.84 -0.73 -13.16
CA PRO A 133 -18.36 -2.11 -13.33
C PRO A 133 -17.29 -2.26 -14.41
N GLU A 134 -17.31 -1.39 -15.43
CA GLU A 134 -16.33 -1.39 -16.54
C GLU A 134 -15.02 -0.66 -16.19
N ALA A 135 -14.97 0.03 -15.03
CA ALA A 135 -13.79 0.79 -14.66
C ALA A 135 -12.69 -0.12 -14.10
N GLU A 136 -11.47 0.07 -14.59
CA GLU A 136 -10.29 -0.58 -14.02
C GLU A 136 -9.82 0.19 -12.79
N ILE A 137 -10.08 -0.37 -11.60
CA ILE A 137 -9.68 0.22 -10.31
C ILE A 137 -8.60 -0.64 -9.66
N LEU A 138 -7.43 -0.08 -9.44
CA LEU A 138 -6.31 -0.73 -8.75
C LEU A 138 -6.15 -0.20 -7.33
N ILE A 139 -5.91 -1.12 -6.39
CA ILE A 139 -5.66 -0.79 -4.98
C ILE A 139 -4.34 -1.40 -4.53
N SER A 140 -3.54 -0.64 -3.76
CA SER A 140 -2.27 -1.07 -3.20
C SER A 140 -2.08 -0.66 -1.76
N TRP A 141 -2.06 -1.62 -0.86
CA TRP A 141 -1.79 -1.37 0.55
C TRP A 141 -0.29 -1.47 0.85
N VAL A 142 0.40 -0.33 0.80
CA VAL A 142 1.86 -0.20 0.97
C VAL A 142 2.25 0.62 2.20
N GLY A 143 1.25 1.00 3.02
CA GLY A 143 1.42 1.91 4.15
C GLY A 143 1.45 3.38 3.72
N SER A 144 1.33 4.31 4.69
CA SER A 144 1.23 5.74 4.42
C SER A 144 2.46 6.29 3.68
N ALA A 145 3.67 5.96 4.13
CA ALA A 145 4.90 6.42 3.48
C ALA A 145 5.06 5.84 2.07
N GLY A 146 4.75 4.54 1.89
CA GLY A 146 4.74 3.89 0.58
C GLY A 146 3.70 4.51 -0.36
N GLY A 147 2.54 4.91 0.18
CA GLY A 147 1.53 5.64 -0.58
C GLY A 147 2.02 7.00 -1.07
N LEU A 148 2.66 7.81 -0.21
CA LEU A 148 3.25 9.08 -0.63
C LEU A 148 4.34 8.87 -1.70
N ALA A 149 5.14 7.82 -1.59
CA ALA A 149 6.09 7.46 -2.64
C ALA A 149 5.37 7.07 -3.94
N SER A 150 4.24 6.36 -3.87
CA SER A 150 3.42 6.03 -5.06
C SER A 150 2.87 7.29 -5.75
N LEU A 151 2.43 8.32 -4.97
CA LEU A 151 2.02 9.62 -5.56
C LEU A 151 3.20 10.30 -6.24
N MET A 152 4.36 10.36 -5.58
CA MET A 152 5.57 10.96 -6.13
C MET A 152 5.98 10.32 -7.46
N LEU A 153 5.82 9.01 -7.59
CA LEU A 153 6.15 8.24 -8.80
C LEU A 153 5.02 8.25 -9.85
N GLY A 154 3.85 8.83 -9.53
CA GLY A 154 2.69 8.80 -10.41
C GLY A 154 1.97 7.44 -10.47
N ASP A 155 2.30 6.52 -9.57
CA ASP A 155 1.71 5.17 -9.47
C ASP A 155 0.42 5.14 -8.63
N ALA A 156 -0.06 6.29 -8.16
CA ALA A 156 -1.34 6.45 -7.49
C ALA A 156 -2.03 7.75 -7.89
N ASP A 157 -3.36 7.74 -7.91
CA ASP A 157 -4.19 8.94 -8.04
C ASP A 157 -4.57 9.48 -6.67
N VAL A 158 -4.92 8.57 -5.76
CA VAL A 158 -5.35 8.86 -4.39
C VAL A 158 -4.58 7.99 -3.41
N VAL A 159 -4.16 8.59 -2.31
CA VAL A 159 -3.50 7.88 -1.22
C VAL A 159 -4.22 8.11 0.10
N GLY A 160 -4.52 7.01 0.81
CA GLY A 160 -4.95 7.06 2.19
C GLY A 160 -3.75 7.10 3.15
N SER A 161 -3.68 8.11 4.01
CA SER A 161 -2.53 8.33 4.89
C SER A 161 -2.92 8.82 6.29
N HIS A 162 -2.07 8.48 7.29
CA HIS A 162 -2.24 8.86 8.69
C HIS A 162 -0.90 9.10 9.40
N LEU A 163 0.08 9.69 8.71
CA LEU A 163 1.39 9.99 9.30
C LEU A 163 1.27 11.13 10.29
N LEU A 164 1.57 10.88 11.55
CA LEU A 164 1.59 11.88 12.62
C LEU A 164 3.00 12.46 12.78
N HIS A 165 3.12 13.77 12.68
CA HIS A 165 4.31 14.51 13.08
C HIS A 165 4.24 14.81 14.58
N ARG A 166 5.08 14.14 15.36
CA ARG A 166 4.96 14.12 16.83
C ARG A 166 5.17 15.49 17.49
N GLU A 167 6.06 16.31 16.94
CA GLU A 167 6.39 17.61 17.51
C GLU A 167 5.26 18.62 17.31
N THR A 168 4.59 18.60 16.13
CA THR A 168 3.52 19.57 15.82
C THR A 168 2.12 19.02 16.07
N GLY A 169 1.95 17.70 16.18
CA GLY A 169 0.65 17.04 16.25
C GLY A 169 -0.12 17.01 14.93
N GLU A 170 0.51 17.49 13.84
CA GLU A 170 -0.11 17.55 12.52
C GLU A 170 0.00 16.22 11.77
N TYR A 171 -1.03 15.92 10.98
CA TYR A 171 -1.04 14.73 10.13
C TYR A 171 -0.68 15.05 8.70
N ASN A 172 0.09 14.16 8.07
CA ASN A 172 0.38 14.06 6.64
C ASN A 172 1.12 15.27 6.03
N ILE A 173 0.66 16.50 6.25
CA ILE A 173 1.19 17.73 5.64
C ILE A 173 2.69 17.91 5.87
N PRO A 174 3.24 17.76 7.11
CA PRO A 174 4.67 17.93 7.36
C PRO A 174 5.58 16.95 6.59
N PHE A 175 5.02 15.86 6.09
CA PHE A 175 5.79 14.86 5.35
C PHE A 175 5.83 15.10 3.84
N LEU A 176 4.98 15.97 3.30
CA LEU A 176 4.86 16.19 1.84
C LEU A 176 6.17 16.62 1.20
N ASP A 177 6.95 17.46 1.89
CA ASP A 177 8.22 17.95 1.36
C ASP A 177 9.25 16.83 1.17
N ARG A 178 9.30 15.86 2.10
CA ARG A 178 10.19 14.69 2.02
C ARG A 178 9.93 13.81 0.80
N PHE A 179 8.73 13.88 0.23
CA PHE A 179 8.31 13.14 -0.96
C PHE A 179 8.18 14.03 -2.20
N TRP A 180 8.71 15.27 -2.17
CA TRP A 180 8.59 16.26 -3.26
C TRP A 180 7.15 16.51 -3.72
N LEU A 181 6.19 16.37 -2.80
CA LEU A 181 4.75 16.53 -3.04
C LEU A 181 4.23 17.91 -2.61
N LYS A 182 5.04 18.73 -1.93
CA LYS A 182 4.66 20.08 -1.50
C LYS A 182 4.21 20.92 -2.69
N GLY A 183 3.02 21.52 -2.58
CA GLY A 183 2.40 22.32 -3.64
C GLY A 183 1.88 21.52 -4.85
N LYS A 184 2.01 20.18 -4.86
CA LYS A 184 1.58 19.32 -5.97
C LYS A 184 0.32 18.47 -5.65
N VAL A 185 -0.13 18.49 -4.42
CA VAL A 185 -1.24 17.68 -3.94
C VAL A 185 -2.30 18.52 -3.24
N TYR A 186 -3.51 18.00 -3.22
CA TYR A 186 -4.54 18.36 -2.26
C TYR A 186 -4.51 17.32 -1.12
N VAL A 187 -4.56 17.80 0.13
CA VAL A 187 -4.87 16.94 1.28
C VAL A 187 -6.32 17.18 1.64
N ILE A 188 -7.11 16.13 1.55
CA ILE A 188 -8.54 16.14 1.83
C ILE A 188 -8.72 15.50 3.19
N ARG A 189 -9.31 16.25 4.12
CA ARG A 189 -9.63 15.74 5.45
C ARG A 189 -10.56 14.53 5.33
N GLY A 190 -10.13 13.40 5.85
CA GLY A 190 -10.93 12.19 5.85
C GLY A 190 -11.80 12.08 7.10
N TYR A 191 -11.48 11.13 7.94
CA TYR A 191 -12.22 10.80 9.15
C TYR A 191 -11.24 10.42 10.28
N LYS A 192 -11.73 10.46 11.51
CA LYS A 192 -11.02 9.90 12.65
C LYS A 192 -11.30 8.41 12.77
N ARG A 193 -10.28 7.66 13.17
CA ARG A 193 -10.40 6.24 13.48
C ARG A 193 -9.73 5.93 14.81
N GLU A 194 -10.35 5.03 15.56
CA GLU A 194 -9.90 4.64 16.88
C GLU A 194 -8.90 3.48 16.76
N VAL A 195 -7.68 3.71 17.25
CA VAL A 195 -6.57 2.75 17.26
C VAL A 195 -6.35 2.27 18.68
N GLY A 196 -6.14 0.99 18.87
CA GLY A 196 -5.93 0.41 20.18
C GLY A 196 -5.26 -0.94 20.14
N PHE A 197 -4.92 -1.41 21.34
CA PHE A 197 -4.50 -2.79 21.54
C PHE A 197 -5.66 -3.74 21.32
N VAL A 198 -5.39 -4.85 20.62
CA VAL A 198 -6.31 -5.96 20.41
C VAL A 198 -5.74 -7.22 21.00
N PHE A 199 -6.55 -7.96 21.73
CA PHE A 199 -6.17 -9.18 22.43
C PHE A 199 -7.39 -10.07 22.64
N ARG A 200 -7.16 -11.36 22.90
CA ARG A 200 -8.27 -12.28 23.17
C ARG A 200 -8.83 -12.06 24.58
N PRO A 201 -10.13 -12.40 24.83
CA PRO A 201 -10.75 -12.23 26.16
C PRO A 201 -9.97 -12.90 27.30
N GLU A 202 -9.38 -14.05 27.04
CA GLU A 202 -8.58 -14.79 28.02
C GLU A 202 -7.17 -14.23 28.23
N THR A 203 -6.72 -13.29 27.42
CA THR A 203 -5.39 -12.67 27.56
C THR A 203 -5.44 -11.64 28.67
N MET A 204 -4.70 -11.88 29.75
CA MET A 204 -4.55 -10.91 30.84
C MET A 204 -3.68 -9.73 30.37
N PHE A 205 -4.31 -8.68 29.88
CA PHE A 205 -3.66 -7.49 29.34
C PHE A 205 -4.30 -6.21 29.91
N SER A 206 -3.52 -5.40 30.59
CA SER A 206 -3.95 -4.13 31.15
C SER A 206 -3.32 -2.92 30.47
N ASP A 207 -2.02 -2.97 30.15
CA ASP A 207 -1.30 -1.91 29.45
C ASP A 207 -0.04 -2.45 28.74
N GLU A 208 0.71 -1.54 28.11
CA GLU A 208 1.90 -1.89 27.30
C GLU A 208 3.01 -2.56 28.14
N THR A 209 3.06 -2.33 29.48
CA THR A 209 4.07 -2.96 30.33
C THR A 209 3.83 -4.46 30.48
N ASP A 210 2.59 -4.92 30.37
CA ASP A 210 2.26 -6.35 30.42
C ASP A 210 2.92 -7.14 29.27
N ILE A 211 3.18 -6.49 28.13
CA ILE A 211 3.88 -7.12 27.01
C ILE A 211 5.26 -7.62 27.47
N LEU A 212 5.99 -6.79 28.23
CA LEU A 212 7.31 -7.12 28.73
C LEU A 212 7.23 -8.01 29.98
N ARG A 213 6.42 -7.63 30.99
CA ARG A 213 6.30 -8.36 32.27
C ARG A 213 5.84 -9.80 32.09
N ARG A 214 4.86 -10.01 31.21
CA ARG A 214 4.25 -11.34 30.97
C ARG A 214 4.82 -12.05 29.74
N LYS A 215 5.81 -11.43 29.08
CA LYS A 215 6.44 -11.95 27.85
C LYS A 215 5.40 -12.27 26.78
N LEU A 216 4.36 -11.42 26.64
CA LEU A 216 3.32 -11.60 25.62
C LEU A 216 3.93 -11.49 24.22
N LYS A 217 3.48 -12.37 23.34
CA LYS A 217 3.91 -12.34 21.94
C LYS A 217 3.10 -11.32 21.18
N ILE A 218 3.76 -10.36 20.54
CA ILE A 218 3.08 -9.38 19.72
C ILE A 218 3.05 -9.80 18.24
N VAL A 219 2.06 -9.27 17.51
CA VAL A 219 2.10 -9.12 16.06
C VAL A 219 2.24 -7.65 15.72
N ASN A 220 3.23 -7.35 14.88
CA ASN A 220 3.60 -5.99 14.51
C ASN A 220 3.10 -5.63 13.11
N ARG A 221 3.13 -4.35 12.78
CA ARG A 221 2.91 -3.86 11.42
C ARG A 221 4.24 -3.73 10.68
N ASN A 222 4.17 -3.74 9.36
CA ASN A 222 5.33 -3.50 8.51
C ASN A 222 6.00 -2.15 8.79
N VAL A 223 7.29 -2.07 8.58
CA VAL A 223 8.06 -0.82 8.65
C VAL A 223 7.45 0.21 7.70
N GLY A 224 7.38 1.47 8.12
CA GLY A 224 6.76 2.57 7.38
C GLY A 224 5.26 2.75 7.61
N SER A 225 4.62 1.89 8.43
CA SER A 225 3.24 2.11 8.86
C SER A 225 3.20 3.01 10.10
N GLY A 226 2.24 3.96 10.15
CA GLY A 226 2.05 4.82 11.33
C GLY A 226 1.79 4.04 12.62
N THR A 227 1.04 2.95 12.53
CA THR A 227 0.76 2.05 13.67
C THR A 227 2.05 1.41 14.22
N ARG A 228 3.04 1.12 13.36
CA ARG A 228 4.35 0.62 13.79
C ARG A 228 5.07 1.64 14.66
N ILE A 229 5.03 2.90 14.28
CA ILE A 229 5.63 3.99 15.05
C ILE A 229 4.96 4.10 16.44
N ILE A 230 3.65 3.92 16.52
CA ILE A 230 2.90 3.94 17.77
C ILE A 230 3.37 2.81 18.70
N ILE A 231 3.38 1.56 18.24
CA ILE A 231 3.75 0.42 19.09
C ILE A 231 5.21 0.50 19.53
N ASP A 232 6.14 0.86 18.64
CA ASP A 232 7.54 0.99 18.98
C ASP A 232 7.76 2.04 20.10
N SER A 233 7.04 3.18 20.02
CA SER A 233 7.07 4.20 21.08
C SER A 233 6.52 3.71 22.41
N LEU A 234 5.39 3.00 22.39
CA LEU A 234 4.78 2.46 23.61
C LEU A 234 5.67 1.40 24.27
N LEU A 235 6.29 0.54 23.47
CA LEU A 235 7.23 -0.47 23.98
C LEU A 235 8.50 0.14 24.57
N GLN A 236 9.03 1.21 23.96
CA GLN A 236 10.15 1.97 24.51
C GLN A 236 9.79 2.61 25.85
N GLN A 237 8.60 3.23 25.94
CA GLN A 237 8.10 3.79 27.19
C GLN A 237 7.89 2.70 28.26
N ALA A 238 7.36 1.54 27.87
CA ALA A 238 7.19 0.40 28.77
C ALA A 238 8.55 -0.11 29.29
N ALA A 239 9.55 -0.25 28.42
CA ALA A 239 10.90 -0.64 28.81
C ALA A 239 11.52 0.36 29.79
N SER A 240 11.43 1.66 29.50
CA SER A 240 11.90 2.73 30.40
C SER A 240 11.20 2.71 31.77
N LYS A 241 9.87 2.55 31.81
CA LYS A 241 9.10 2.43 33.08
C LYS A 241 9.54 1.22 33.91
N LEU A 242 10.04 0.18 33.28
CA LEU A 242 10.50 -1.06 33.96
C LEU A 242 12.01 -1.08 34.25
N GLY A 243 12.73 0.00 33.90
CA GLY A 243 14.17 0.06 34.07
C GLY A 243 14.94 -0.90 33.16
N ILE A 244 14.42 -1.21 31.97
CA ILE A 244 15.01 -2.11 31.01
C ILE A 244 15.72 -1.27 29.94
N ASP A 245 17.04 -1.40 29.84
CA ASP A 245 17.89 -0.67 28.88
C ASP A 245 18.15 -1.45 27.58
N GLU A 246 17.71 -2.70 27.51
CA GLU A 246 17.91 -3.53 26.33
C GLU A 246 17.01 -3.07 25.17
N PRO A 247 17.50 -3.17 23.91
CA PRO A 247 16.69 -2.86 22.73
C PRO A 247 15.40 -3.68 22.65
N ILE A 248 14.28 -3.02 22.42
CA ILE A 248 12.95 -3.66 22.37
C ILE A 248 12.88 -4.79 21.35
N GLU A 249 13.66 -4.69 20.26
CA GLU A 249 13.77 -5.71 19.21
C GLU A 249 14.27 -7.05 19.74
N LYS A 250 15.05 -7.04 20.81
CA LYS A 250 15.64 -8.24 21.43
C LYS A 250 14.77 -8.84 22.52
N ILE A 251 14.04 -8.00 23.26
CA ILE A 251 13.27 -8.43 24.44
C ILE A 251 11.80 -8.73 24.16
N VAL A 252 11.21 -8.11 23.12
CA VAL A 252 9.79 -8.27 22.81
C VAL A 252 9.58 -9.49 21.94
N ARG A 253 8.86 -10.48 22.48
CA ARG A 253 8.49 -11.68 21.70
C ARG A 253 7.60 -11.30 20.54
N GLY A 254 7.94 -11.77 19.33
CA GLY A 254 7.17 -11.51 18.14
C GLY A 254 7.42 -10.14 17.51
N TYR A 255 8.39 -9.35 17.98
CA TYR A 255 8.71 -8.04 17.40
C TYR A 255 8.95 -8.09 15.89
N GLY A 256 9.62 -9.14 15.39
CA GLY A 256 9.85 -9.40 13.97
C GLY A 256 8.67 -10.03 13.24
N TYR A 257 7.59 -10.43 13.93
CA TYR A 257 6.38 -10.94 13.29
C TYR A 257 5.55 -9.79 12.74
N GLN A 258 5.64 -9.56 11.43
CA GLN A 258 5.05 -8.41 10.76
C GLN A 258 3.95 -8.81 9.78
N VAL A 259 2.90 -7.99 9.74
CA VAL A 259 1.79 -8.10 8.80
C VAL A 259 1.44 -6.74 8.20
N LYS A 260 0.73 -6.74 7.05
CA LYS A 260 0.51 -5.52 6.26
C LYS A 260 -0.79 -4.78 6.60
N THR A 261 -1.78 -5.44 7.20
CA THR A 261 -3.12 -4.87 7.39
C THR A 261 -3.59 -5.00 8.85
N HIS A 262 -4.53 -4.16 9.26
CA HIS A 262 -5.18 -4.30 10.56
C HIS A 262 -5.97 -5.61 10.68
N ILE A 263 -6.55 -6.08 9.57
CA ILE A 263 -7.26 -7.37 9.50
C ILE A 263 -6.31 -8.53 9.80
N GLU A 264 -5.10 -8.52 9.22
CA GLU A 264 -4.09 -9.55 9.49
C GLU A 264 -3.60 -9.52 10.93
N VAL A 265 -3.50 -8.33 11.55
CA VAL A 265 -3.20 -8.21 12.99
C VAL A 265 -4.28 -8.91 13.81
N ALA A 266 -5.55 -8.54 13.63
CA ALA A 266 -6.64 -9.11 14.39
C ALA A 266 -6.77 -10.62 14.15
N ARG A 267 -6.64 -11.07 12.90
CA ARG A 267 -6.62 -12.50 12.55
C ARG A 267 -5.50 -13.26 13.28
N SER A 268 -4.30 -12.68 13.35
CA SER A 268 -3.16 -13.30 14.03
C SER A 268 -3.41 -13.46 15.52
N VAL A 269 -4.04 -12.46 16.15
CA VAL A 269 -4.42 -12.51 17.57
C VAL A 269 -5.57 -13.50 17.80
N ALA A 270 -6.62 -13.44 17.00
CA ALA A 270 -7.77 -14.34 17.11
C ALA A 270 -7.38 -15.81 16.95
N GLN A 271 -6.41 -16.11 16.09
CA GLN A 271 -5.87 -17.45 15.86
C GLN A 271 -4.79 -17.89 16.88
N GLY A 272 -4.49 -17.08 17.90
CA GLY A 272 -3.47 -17.41 18.90
C GLY A 272 -2.01 -17.38 18.38
N ARG A 273 -1.77 -16.86 17.19
CA ARG A 273 -0.42 -16.72 16.64
C ARG A 273 0.37 -15.60 17.34
N ALA A 274 -0.34 -14.66 17.92
CA ALA A 274 0.15 -13.62 18.81
C ALA A 274 -0.87 -13.42 19.95
N ASP A 275 -0.42 -12.82 21.05
CA ASP A 275 -1.27 -12.52 22.20
C ASP A 275 -1.88 -11.13 22.10
N VAL A 276 -1.11 -10.18 21.57
CA VAL A 276 -1.47 -8.75 21.49
C VAL A 276 -1.01 -8.18 20.15
N GLY A 277 -1.77 -7.23 19.63
CA GLY A 277 -1.39 -6.39 18.48
C GLY A 277 -2.03 -5.01 18.58
N ILE A 278 -1.75 -4.13 17.61
CA ILE A 278 -2.45 -2.84 17.49
C ILE A 278 -3.26 -2.84 16.19
N ALA A 279 -4.56 -2.59 16.33
CA ALA A 279 -5.48 -2.51 15.21
C ALA A 279 -6.57 -1.43 15.43
N LEU A 280 -7.49 -1.32 14.48
CA LEU A 280 -8.66 -0.45 14.57
C LEU A 280 -9.75 -1.13 15.42
N ARG A 281 -10.54 -0.36 16.17
CA ARG A 281 -11.69 -0.88 16.95
C ARG A 281 -12.63 -1.70 16.09
N TYR A 282 -13.03 -1.21 14.94
CA TYR A 282 -13.90 -1.94 14.02
C TYR A 282 -13.38 -3.34 13.68
N VAL A 283 -12.07 -3.45 13.43
CA VAL A 283 -11.45 -4.73 13.10
C VAL A 283 -11.41 -5.65 14.32
N ALA A 284 -11.17 -5.11 15.52
CA ALA A 284 -11.25 -5.91 16.76
C ALA A 284 -12.64 -6.53 16.94
N GLU A 285 -13.71 -5.74 16.74
CA GLU A 285 -15.09 -6.21 16.85
C GLU A 285 -15.41 -7.31 15.82
N MET A 286 -14.97 -7.16 14.57
CA MET A 286 -15.14 -8.17 13.53
C MET A 286 -14.58 -9.56 13.92
N TYR A 287 -13.55 -9.59 14.75
CA TYR A 287 -12.89 -10.81 15.19
C TYR A 287 -13.24 -11.21 16.64
N GLY A 288 -14.18 -10.53 17.29
CA GLY A 288 -14.58 -10.80 18.68
C GLY A 288 -13.45 -10.58 19.70
N LEU A 289 -12.51 -9.69 19.41
CA LEU A 289 -11.38 -9.39 20.28
C LEU A 289 -11.72 -8.26 21.26
N MET A 290 -11.07 -8.33 22.42
CA MET A 290 -11.03 -7.22 23.35
C MET A 290 -10.25 -6.06 22.72
N PHE A 291 -10.64 -4.85 23.09
CA PHE A 291 -10.03 -3.63 22.58
C PHE A 291 -9.74 -2.64 23.69
N LYS A 292 -8.51 -2.14 23.71
CA LYS A 292 -8.12 -1.05 24.61
C LYS A 292 -7.61 0.13 23.78
N THR A 293 -8.34 1.23 23.84
CA THR A 293 -8.04 2.46 23.10
C THR A 293 -6.66 3.02 23.45
N ILE A 294 -5.89 3.36 22.44
CA ILE A 294 -4.64 4.11 22.54
C ILE A 294 -4.90 5.57 22.14
N CYS A 295 -5.45 5.79 20.95
CA CYS A 295 -5.69 7.13 20.42
C CYS A 295 -6.75 7.13 19.32
N TRP A 296 -7.18 8.35 18.98
CA TRP A 296 -7.89 8.65 17.74
C TRP A 296 -6.91 9.31 16.78
N GLU A 297 -6.82 8.82 15.55
CA GLU A 297 -5.96 9.36 14.51
C GLU A 297 -6.77 9.84 13.32
N TRP A 298 -6.27 10.85 12.62
CA TRP A 298 -6.82 11.27 11.34
C TRP A 298 -6.33 10.34 10.23
N TYR A 299 -7.25 9.98 9.37
CA TYR A 299 -6.97 9.29 8.13
C TYR A 299 -7.46 10.16 6.97
N ASP A 300 -6.51 10.75 6.23
CA ASP A 300 -6.78 11.69 5.16
C ASP A 300 -6.57 11.07 3.79
N LEU A 301 -7.20 11.64 2.77
CA LEU A 301 -6.95 11.33 1.38
C LEU A 301 -6.03 12.39 0.77
N ILE A 302 -4.97 11.94 0.10
CA ILE A 302 -4.01 12.82 -0.57
C ILE A 302 -4.09 12.53 -2.07
N VAL A 303 -4.27 13.59 -2.87
CA VAL A 303 -4.56 13.50 -4.30
C VAL A 303 -3.62 14.41 -5.07
N LEU A 304 -3.01 13.92 -6.16
CA LEU A 304 -2.27 14.79 -7.07
C LEU A 304 -3.18 15.83 -7.70
N LYS A 305 -2.78 17.11 -7.69
CA LYS A 305 -3.56 18.21 -8.28
C LYS A 305 -3.95 17.94 -9.74
N GLU A 306 -3.02 17.41 -10.52
CA GLU A 306 -3.24 17.06 -11.93
C GLU A 306 -4.24 15.91 -12.16
N ARG A 307 -4.57 15.18 -11.09
CA ARG A 307 -5.49 14.05 -11.12
C ARG A 307 -6.78 14.29 -10.34
N TYR A 308 -6.87 15.46 -9.71
CA TYR A 308 -8.02 15.82 -8.87
C TYR A 308 -9.34 15.76 -9.63
N ASP A 309 -9.35 16.23 -10.89
CA ASP A 309 -10.56 16.29 -11.74
C ASP A 309 -10.90 14.96 -12.42
N LYS A 310 -10.16 13.88 -12.16
CA LYS A 310 -10.55 12.56 -12.64
C LYS A 310 -11.92 12.17 -12.06
N LYS A 311 -12.84 11.71 -12.93
CA LYS A 311 -14.22 11.34 -12.55
C LYS A 311 -14.29 10.44 -11.33
N LEU A 312 -13.46 9.38 -11.25
CA LEU A 312 -13.50 8.44 -10.11
C LEU A 312 -12.79 8.97 -8.87
N VAL A 313 -11.85 9.91 -9.01
CA VAL A 313 -11.27 10.64 -7.87
C VAL A 313 -12.33 11.54 -7.25
N GLN A 314 -13.06 12.31 -8.05
CA GLN A 314 -14.18 13.13 -7.57
C GLN A 314 -15.28 12.28 -6.94
N ALA A 315 -15.64 11.15 -7.57
CA ALA A 315 -16.62 10.23 -7.00
C ALA A 315 -16.20 9.71 -5.62
N LEU A 316 -14.91 9.45 -5.38
CA LEU A 316 -14.40 9.03 -4.07
C LEU A 316 -14.51 10.17 -3.03
N ILE A 317 -14.21 11.39 -3.44
CA ILE A 317 -14.30 12.59 -2.58
C ILE A 317 -15.77 12.91 -2.25
N ASP A 318 -16.65 12.84 -3.24
CA ASP A 318 -18.08 13.08 -3.04
C ASP A 318 -18.72 12.01 -2.14
N LEU A 319 -18.28 10.76 -2.31
CA LEU A 319 -18.69 9.68 -1.43
C LEU A 319 -18.24 9.93 0.02
N LEU A 320 -17.00 10.42 0.23
CA LEU A 320 -16.51 10.81 1.55
C LEU A 320 -17.36 11.93 2.20
N ARG A 321 -17.90 12.85 1.39
CA ARG A 321 -18.79 13.93 1.83
C ARG A 321 -20.22 13.47 2.08
N SER A 322 -20.62 12.35 1.50
CA SER A 322 -21.99 11.87 1.48
C SER A 322 -22.49 11.44 2.86
N ASN A 323 -23.81 11.61 3.08
CA ASN A 323 -24.45 11.09 4.27
C ASN A 323 -24.43 9.55 4.32
N GLU A 324 -24.40 8.88 3.18
CA GLU A 324 -24.32 7.43 3.10
C GLU A 324 -23.07 6.88 3.82
N ILE A 325 -21.91 7.50 3.55
CA ILE A 325 -20.67 7.09 4.21
C ILE A 325 -20.63 7.56 5.67
N LYS A 326 -21.11 8.75 5.98
CA LYS A 326 -21.20 9.24 7.37
C LYS A 326 -22.04 8.32 8.24
N MET A 327 -23.13 7.78 7.69
CA MET A 327 -23.98 6.79 8.40
C MET A 327 -23.28 5.47 8.68
N LYS A 328 -22.14 5.15 8.02
CA LYS A 328 -21.33 3.98 8.35
C LYS A 328 -20.69 4.08 9.74
N GLU A 329 -20.54 5.30 10.30
CA GLU A 329 -20.09 5.50 11.68
C GLU A 329 -20.88 4.66 12.69
N TYR A 330 -22.20 4.54 12.49
CA TYR A 330 -23.05 3.74 13.37
C TYR A 330 -22.85 2.22 13.25
N ARG A 331 -22.38 1.73 12.10
CA ARG A 331 -22.16 0.31 11.83
C ARG A 331 -20.70 -0.11 11.96
N MET A 332 -19.80 0.84 11.78
CA MET A 332 -18.36 0.64 11.84
C MET A 332 -17.81 1.38 13.06
N LYS A 333 -17.99 0.80 14.25
CA LYS A 333 -17.55 1.43 15.50
C LYS A 333 -16.06 1.76 15.47
N GLY A 334 -15.72 2.92 16.03
CA GLY A 334 -14.35 3.42 16.02
C GLY A 334 -14.01 4.26 14.78
N TYR A 335 -14.98 4.61 13.94
CA TYR A 335 -14.87 5.67 12.96
C TYR A 335 -15.68 6.88 13.39
N LYS A 336 -15.21 8.09 13.08
CA LYS A 336 -15.90 9.34 13.41
C LYS A 336 -15.66 10.37 12.31
N PHE A 337 -16.75 10.87 11.75
CA PHE A 337 -16.74 12.00 10.83
C PHE A 337 -16.87 13.32 11.61
N THR A 338 -16.35 14.39 11.02
CA THR A 338 -16.46 15.75 11.57
C THR A 338 -16.97 16.70 10.49
N GLY A 339 -17.25 17.95 10.85
CA GLY A 339 -17.62 18.98 9.89
C GLY A 339 -16.57 19.25 8.81
N GLU A 340 -15.30 18.91 9.08
CA GLU A 340 -14.19 19.07 8.13
C GLU A 340 -14.05 17.91 7.15
N SER A 341 -14.72 16.76 7.40
CA SER A 341 -14.60 15.58 6.53
C SER A 341 -15.03 15.91 5.09
N GLY A 342 -14.12 15.66 4.14
CA GLY A 342 -14.26 16.00 2.73
C GLY A 342 -13.78 17.40 2.35
N SER A 343 -13.31 18.24 3.28
CA SER A 343 -12.74 19.55 2.96
C SER A 343 -11.26 19.42 2.54
N ILE A 344 -10.81 20.35 1.69
CA ILE A 344 -9.38 20.49 1.37
C ILE A 344 -8.74 21.28 2.51
N ILE A 345 -7.75 20.66 3.17
CA ILE A 345 -7.00 21.26 4.29
C ILE A 345 -5.59 21.71 3.89
N TYR A 346 -5.15 21.33 2.69
CA TYR A 346 -3.87 21.75 2.10
C TYR A 346 -3.96 21.71 0.58
N GLN A 347 -3.35 22.72 -0.05
CA GLN A 347 -3.24 22.85 -1.50
C GLN A 347 -1.91 23.43 -1.97
#